data_94db4df612e3b6eb4587dd688443470f
#
_entry.id   94db4df612e3b6eb4587dd688443470f
#
_cell.length_a   1.000
_cell.length_b   1.000
_cell.length_c   1.000
_cell.angle_alpha   90.00
_cell.angle_beta   90.00
_cell.angle_gamma   90.00
#
_symmetry.space_group_name_H-M   'P 1'
#
loop_
_entity.id
_entity.type
_entity.pdbx_description
1 polymer ?
#
loop_
_entity_poly.entity_id
_entity_poly.type
_entity_poly.pdbx_seq_one_letter_code
_entity_poly.pdbx_strand_id
1 'polypeptide(L)' 'MAKIRDRFIKTYSQGKLNGMEIWVDKETGVNYVFAFSGYAGGLTVRLDAQGKPVVTPPSEIE' A
#
# COMPACT_ATOMS: atom_id res chain seq x y z
N MET A 1 26.64 5.58 5.06
CA MET A 1 25.67 6.37 4.44
C MET A 1 24.36 6.27 5.18
N ALA A 2 23.63 7.28 5.02
CA ALA A 2 22.36 7.25 5.69
C ALA A 2 21.57 6.08 5.22
N LYS A 3 20.88 5.47 6.13
CA LYS A 3 20.04 4.40 5.76
C LYS A 3 18.99 4.89 4.78
N ILE A 4 18.75 4.10 3.77
CA ILE A 4 17.72 4.44 2.81
C ILE A 4 16.38 4.23 3.47
N ARG A 5 15.57 5.27 3.45
CA ARG A 5 14.25 5.15 4.00
C ARG A 5 13.36 4.41 3.05
N ASP A 6 12.58 3.53 3.60
CA ASP A 6 11.59 2.86 2.78
C ASP A 6 10.58 3.88 2.35
N ARG A 7 10.35 3.96 1.06
CA ARG A 7 9.34 4.86 0.54
C ARG A 7 7.94 4.31 0.75
N PHE A 8 7.81 3.00 0.72
CA PHE A 8 6.51 2.36 0.86
C PHE A 8 6.44 1.64 2.19
N ILE A 9 5.30 1.75 2.83
CA ILE A 9 5.09 1.09 4.09
C ILE A 9 3.81 0.28 4.00
N LYS A 10 3.87 -0.96 4.50
CA LYS A 10 2.71 -1.83 4.48
C LYS A 10 1.88 -1.54 5.72
N THR A 11 0.64 -1.10 5.51
CA THR A 11 -0.22 -0.73 6.61
C THR A 11 -1.26 -1.78 6.94
N TYR A 12 -1.47 -2.75 6.05
CA TYR A 12 -2.46 -3.79 6.28
C TYR A 12 -2.10 -5.00 5.44
N SER A 13 -2.36 -6.18 5.98
CA SER A 13 -2.20 -7.39 5.20
C SER A 13 -3.12 -8.46 5.74
N GLN A 14 -3.56 -9.33 4.88
CA GLN A 14 -4.35 -10.48 5.26
C GLN A 14 -4.09 -11.60 4.28
N GLY A 15 -4.25 -12.84 4.77
CA GLY A 15 -4.09 -14.02 3.94
C GLY A 15 -2.68 -14.58 4.02
N LYS A 16 -2.52 -15.80 3.53
CA LYS A 16 -1.22 -16.46 3.51
C LYS A 16 -0.82 -16.78 2.10
N LEU A 17 -1.48 -17.75 1.47
CA LEU A 17 -1.19 -18.09 0.08
C LEU A 17 -1.91 -17.17 -0.87
N ASN A 18 -3.10 -16.73 -0.47
CA ASN A 18 -3.88 -15.75 -1.21
C ASN A 18 -4.19 -14.64 -0.26
N GLY A 19 -4.06 -13.42 -0.69
CA GLY A 19 -4.35 -12.35 0.24
C GLY A 19 -4.23 -10.98 -0.40
N MET A 20 -4.32 -9.98 0.45
CA MET A 20 -4.24 -8.60 0.02
C MET A 20 -3.41 -7.81 1.01
N GLU A 21 -2.71 -6.84 0.50
CA GLU A 21 -1.91 -5.93 1.31
C GLU A 21 -2.20 -4.52 0.88
N ILE A 22 -2.08 -3.60 1.83
CA ILE A 22 -2.22 -2.18 1.53
C ILE A 22 -0.88 -1.53 1.83
N TRP A 23 -0.36 -0.83 0.84
CA TRP A 23 0.91 -0.12 0.94
C TRP A 23 0.68 1.36 0.74
N VAL A 24 1.42 2.17 1.45
CA VAL A 24 1.31 3.62 1.35
C VAL A 24 2.64 4.18 0.90
N ASP A 25 2.58 5.06 -0.11
CA ASP A 25 3.75 5.80 -0.55
C ASP A 25 3.94 6.94 0.43
N LYS A 26 5.04 6.93 1.14
CA LYS A 26 5.26 7.91 2.20
C LYS A 26 5.52 9.30 1.64
N GLU A 27 5.86 9.41 0.37
CA GLU A 27 6.11 10.71 -0.23
C GLU A 27 4.84 11.38 -0.69
N THR A 28 3.88 10.60 -1.19
CA THR A 28 2.67 11.18 -1.73
C THR A 28 1.44 10.89 -0.89
N GLY A 29 1.51 9.86 -0.06
CA GLY A 29 0.36 9.43 0.72
C GLY A 29 -0.59 8.53 -0.05
N VAL A 30 -0.30 8.25 -1.31
CA VAL A 30 -1.20 7.43 -2.11
C VAL A 30 -1.15 5.99 -1.63
N ASN A 31 -2.32 5.42 -1.47
CA ASN A 31 -2.47 4.03 -1.01
C ASN A 31 -2.59 3.10 -2.22
N TYR A 32 -1.97 1.93 -2.09
CA TYR A 32 -2.01 0.91 -3.13
C TYR A 32 -2.49 -0.40 -2.54
N VAL A 33 -3.16 -1.19 -3.35
CA VAL A 33 -3.58 -2.52 -2.96
C VAL A 33 -2.78 -3.53 -3.78
N PHE A 34 -2.16 -4.47 -3.08
CA PHE A 34 -1.46 -5.56 -3.72
C PHE A 34 -2.23 -6.84 -3.42
N ALA A 35 -2.73 -7.47 -4.46
CA ALA A 35 -3.45 -8.73 -4.32
C ALA A 35 -2.56 -9.84 -4.84
N PHE A 36 -2.47 -10.94 -4.11
CA PHE A 36 -1.60 -12.03 -4.51
C PHE A 36 -2.28 -13.36 -4.32
N SER A 37 -1.84 -14.32 -5.13
CA SER A 37 -2.33 -15.67 -5.07
C SER A 37 -1.14 -16.55 -5.44
N GLY A 38 -0.59 -17.27 -4.46
CA GLY A 38 0.62 -18.05 -4.68
C GLY A 38 1.76 -17.15 -5.11
N TYR A 39 2.27 -17.37 -6.30
CA TYR A 39 3.36 -16.55 -6.83
C TYR A 39 2.88 -15.45 -7.73
N ALA A 40 1.58 -15.34 -7.95
CA ALA A 40 1.04 -14.29 -8.81
C ALA A 40 0.60 -13.12 -7.95
N GLY A 41 0.73 -11.92 -8.49
CA GLY A 41 0.30 -10.75 -7.76
C GLY A 41 0.10 -9.58 -8.69
N GLY A 42 -0.66 -8.61 -8.21
CA GLY A 42 -0.91 -7.39 -8.96
C GLY A 42 -1.11 -6.23 -8.02
N LEU A 43 -0.67 -5.07 -8.46
CA LEU A 43 -0.73 -3.85 -7.67
C LEU A 43 -1.63 -2.85 -8.38
N THR A 44 -2.50 -2.19 -7.61
CA THR A 44 -3.34 -1.15 -8.16
C THR A 44 -3.55 -0.08 -7.10
N VAL A 45 -3.96 1.10 -7.55
CA VAL A 45 -4.24 2.18 -6.62
C VAL A 45 -5.50 1.85 -5.85
N ARG A 46 -5.46 2.09 -4.53
CA ARG A 46 -6.63 1.87 -3.69
C ARG A 46 -7.61 3.00 -3.89
N LEU A 47 -8.86 2.67 -4.16
CA LEU A 47 -9.89 3.67 -4.41
C LEU A 47 -10.89 3.69 -3.26
N ASP A 48 -11.44 4.87 -3.01
CA ASP A 48 -12.50 4.99 -2.02
C ASP A 48 -13.86 4.66 -2.67
N ALA A 49 -14.93 4.87 -1.92
CA ALA A 49 -16.25 4.50 -2.40
C ALA A 49 -16.70 5.33 -3.59
N GLN A 50 -16.09 6.48 -3.81
CA GLN A 50 -16.41 7.33 -4.93
C GLN A 50 -15.47 7.13 -6.11
N GLY A 51 -14.56 6.14 -6.01
CA GLY A 51 -13.64 5.85 -7.09
C GLY A 51 -12.44 6.77 -7.15
N LYS A 52 -12.13 7.45 -6.06
CA LYS A 52 -10.98 8.33 -6.00
C LYS A 52 -9.86 7.68 -5.22
N PRO A 53 -8.60 7.96 -5.57
CA PRO A 53 -7.49 7.37 -4.83
C PRO A 53 -7.53 7.76 -3.36
N VAL A 54 -7.24 6.80 -2.51
CA VAL A 54 -7.14 7.06 -1.08
C VAL A 54 -5.76 7.63 -0.81
N VAL A 55 -5.73 8.79 -0.16
CA VAL A 55 -4.47 9.45 0.15
C VAL A 55 -4.40 9.67 1.65
N THR A 56 -3.33 9.16 2.26
CA THR A 56 -3.10 9.32 3.68
C THR A 56 -2.20 10.53 3.88
N PRO A 57 -2.59 11.50 4.69
CA PRO A 57 -1.73 12.65 4.92
C PRO A 57 -0.37 12.17 5.46
N PRO A 58 0.74 12.73 4.96
CA PRO A 58 2.06 12.28 5.41
C PRO A 58 2.23 12.32 6.92
N SER A 59 1.59 13.25 7.58
CA SER A 59 1.71 13.34 9.04
C SER A 59 1.06 12.16 9.74
N GLU A 60 0.24 11.38 9.05
CA GLU A 60 -0.41 10.22 9.64
C GLU A 60 0.24 8.91 9.22
N ILE A 61 1.27 8.96 8.42
CA ILE A 61 1.97 7.76 8.00
C ILE A 61 3.03 7.48 9.03
N GLU A 62 2.71 6.68 9.91
CA GLU A 62 3.56 6.33 10.99
C GLU A 62 4.58 7.27 11.41
#